data_63f7ed8ca68001d10eedb35631ee53cc
#
_entry.id   63f7ed8ca68001d10eedb35631ee53cc
#
_cell.length_a   1.000
_cell.length_b   1.000
_cell.length_c   1.000
_cell.angle_alpha   90.00
_cell.angle_beta   90.00
_cell.angle_gamma   90.00
#
_symmetry.space_group_name_H-M   'P 1'
#
loop_
_entity.id
_entity.type
_entity.pdbx_description
1 polymer ?
#
loop_
_entity_poly.entity_id
_entity_poly.type
_entity_poly.pdbx_seq_one_letter_code
_entity_poly.pdbx_strand_id
1 'polypeptide(L)'
;MTKEFKKNEVNSNSTYKWGTGEEADSIRTMNSEELSDSVKQILKGVNLEKDVWVFGYGSLMWNPDFKLAEKRTGIVIGYHRSLCLKSMVYRGTPDYHGLVFGLDKGDRCQGMAYRIAEENIHSEMEKIWKREMFAGTYIPTWVNVTTKQGAISAVTFVINHEHEHYIPDLELEEIAERVVRAEGTCGSCRDYVQNTVKSLHLLGLRDPALEQLLTLCWR
;
A
#
# COMPACT_ATOMS: atom_id res chain seq x y z
N MET A 1 -7.11 28.77 6.26
CA MET A 1 -7.53 28.27 7.57
C MET A 1 -7.35 26.76 7.54
N THR A 2 -6.22 26.29 8.04
CA THR A 2 -5.90 24.85 8.18
C THR A 2 -6.73 24.30 9.32
N LYS A 3 -7.71 23.44 9.02
CA LYS A 3 -8.42 22.68 10.04
C LYS A 3 -7.48 21.60 10.59
N GLU A 4 -7.02 21.77 11.82
CA GLU A 4 -6.36 20.71 12.58
C GLU A 4 -7.34 19.54 12.77
N PHE A 5 -7.03 18.42 12.13
CA PHE A 5 -7.70 17.16 12.43
C PHE A 5 -7.13 16.60 13.72
N LYS A 6 -7.89 16.66 14.81
CA LYS A 6 -7.52 16.02 16.07
C LYS A 6 -7.47 14.51 15.85
N LYS A 7 -6.31 13.89 16.14
CA LYS A 7 -6.18 12.45 16.35
C LYS A 7 -7.10 12.08 17.52
N ASN A 8 -8.22 11.44 17.23
CA ASN A 8 -9.05 10.85 18.27
C ASN A 8 -8.48 9.49 18.65
N GLU A 9 -8.40 9.26 19.96
CA GLU A 9 -7.83 8.08 20.59
C GLU A 9 -8.58 6.81 20.19
N VAL A 10 -7.82 5.75 19.97
CA VAL A 10 -8.29 4.41 19.60
C VAL A 10 -8.95 3.78 20.82
N ASN A 11 -10.27 3.70 20.81
CA ASN A 11 -11.02 2.88 21.78
C ASN A 11 -10.92 1.39 21.41
N SER A 12 -11.13 0.52 22.40
CA SER A 12 -10.96 -0.95 22.35
C SER A 12 -11.79 -1.70 21.27
N ASN A 13 -12.67 -1.02 20.56
CA ASN A 13 -13.25 -1.44 19.27
C ASN A 13 -12.61 -0.55 18.20
N SER A 14 -11.65 -1.09 17.49
CA SER A 14 -10.82 -0.39 16.51
C SER A 14 -11.66 0.12 15.34
N THR A 15 -12.17 1.33 15.48
CA THR A 15 -12.94 2.02 14.44
C THR A 15 -12.33 3.40 14.25
N TYR A 16 -11.86 3.69 13.06
CA TYR A 16 -11.46 5.04 12.70
C TYR A 16 -12.70 5.82 12.28
N LYS A 17 -13.01 6.92 12.97
CA LYS A 17 -14.14 7.78 12.68
C LYS A 17 -13.66 9.10 12.09
N TRP A 18 -14.37 9.58 11.06
CA TRP A 18 -14.21 10.92 10.52
C TRP A 18 -15.59 11.60 10.41
N GLY A 19 -15.58 12.91 10.53
CA GLY A 19 -16.82 13.71 10.60
C GLY A 19 -17.23 14.06 12.02
N THR A 20 -18.17 14.98 12.13
CA THR A 20 -18.74 15.46 13.40
C THR A 20 -20.22 15.18 13.37
N GLY A 21 -20.71 14.25 14.19
CA GLY A 21 -22.15 13.95 14.32
C GLY A 21 -22.45 12.46 14.47
N GLU A 22 -23.73 12.13 14.57
CA GLU A 22 -24.23 10.76 14.72
C GLU A 22 -24.06 9.90 13.43
N GLU A 23 -23.81 10.55 12.28
CA GLU A 23 -23.55 9.92 10.97
C GLU A 23 -22.05 9.88 10.62
N ALA A 24 -21.17 9.85 11.61
CA ALA A 24 -19.74 9.73 11.33
C ALA A 24 -19.45 8.39 10.67
N ASP A 25 -18.99 8.41 9.42
CA ASP A 25 -18.51 7.22 8.73
C ASP A 25 -17.36 6.60 9.51
N SER A 26 -17.33 5.27 9.56
CA SER A 26 -16.32 4.56 10.32
C SER A 26 -15.75 3.42 9.49
N ILE A 27 -14.42 3.30 9.46
CA ILE A 27 -13.74 2.11 8.94
C ILE A 27 -13.35 1.23 10.13
N ARG A 28 -13.66 -0.06 10.06
CA ARG A 28 -13.07 -1.02 10.98
C ARG A 28 -11.56 -1.03 10.76
N THR A 29 -10.82 -0.87 11.83
CA THR A 29 -9.36 -0.96 11.82
C THR A 29 -8.91 -2.16 12.62
N MET A 30 -7.77 -2.75 12.26
CA MET A 30 -7.16 -3.80 13.07
C MET A 30 -6.57 -3.18 14.35
N ASN A 31 -6.87 -3.79 15.50
CA ASN A 31 -6.26 -3.40 16.77
C ASN A 31 -4.80 -3.90 16.87
N SER A 32 -4.09 -3.50 17.92
CA SER A 32 -2.67 -3.86 18.10
C SER A 32 -2.45 -5.36 18.27
N GLU A 33 -3.39 -6.08 18.86
CA GLU A 33 -3.33 -7.53 19.04
C GLU A 33 -3.53 -8.24 17.70
N GLU A 34 -4.58 -7.87 16.94
CA GLU A 34 -4.84 -8.40 15.60
C GLU A 34 -3.65 -8.17 14.64
N LEU A 35 -3.04 -6.98 14.69
CA LEU A 35 -1.84 -6.68 13.91
C LEU A 35 -0.66 -7.57 14.31
N SER A 36 -0.41 -7.70 15.62
CA SER A 36 0.67 -8.54 16.15
C SER A 36 0.48 -10.01 15.78
N ASP A 37 -0.74 -10.52 15.88
CA ASP A 37 -1.03 -11.90 15.54
C ASP A 37 -0.92 -12.17 14.03
N SER A 38 -1.30 -11.20 13.21
CA SER A 38 -1.09 -11.27 11.76
C SER A 38 0.40 -11.30 11.39
N VAL A 39 1.26 -10.52 12.09
CA VAL A 39 2.73 -10.60 11.93
C VAL A 39 3.24 -11.99 12.32
N LYS A 40 2.83 -12.52 13.48
CA LYS A 40 3.22 -13.86 13.92
C LYS A 40 2.78 -14.93 12.92
N GLN A 41 1.58 -14.79 12.38
CA GLN A 41 1.03 -15.75 11.42
C GLN A 41 1.84 -15.76 10.12
N ILE A 42 2.17 -14.60 9.53
CA ILE A 42 2.95 -14.55 8.29
C ILE A 42 4.39 -15.03 8.48
N LEU A 43 4.96 -14.85 9.67
CA LEU A 43 6.30 -15.31 10.01
C LEU A 43 6.35 -16.77 10.52
N LYS A 44 5.20 -17.42 10.69
CA LYS A 44 5.15 -18.79 11.19
C LYS A 44 5.86 -19.76 10.25
N GLY A 45 6.81 -20.51 10.78
CA GLY A 45 7.62 -21.46 10.00
C GLY A 45 8.73 -20.83 9.17
N VAL A 46 8.89 -19.52 9.23
CA VAL A 46 10.02 -18.82 8.61
C VAL A 46 11.24 -18.95 9.51
N ASN A 47 12.38 -19.28 8.91
CA ASN A 47 13.65 -19.25 9.64
C ASN A 47 14.08 -17.79 9.81
N LEU A 48 13.85 -17.24 11.01
CA LEU A 48 14.18 -15.87 11.36
C LEU A 48 15.69 -15.62 11.59
N GLU A 49 16.53 -16.69 11.59
CA GLU A 49 17.98 -16.54 11.49
C GLU A 49 18.43 -16.10 10.09
N LYS A 50 17.49 -16.00 9.17
CA LYS A 50 17.68 -15.44 7.83
C LYS A 50 16.87 -14.15 7.70
N ASP A 51 17.40 -13.24 6.90
CA ASP A 51 16.74 -11.99 6.59
C ASP A 51 15.35 -12.18 5.96
N VAL A 52 14.41 -11.35 6.36
CA VAL A 52 13.07 -11.28 5.76
C VAL A 52 13.07 -10.20 4.70
N TRP A 53 12.48 -10.51 3.54
CA TRP A 53 12.29 -9.55 2.47
C TRP A 53 10.85 -9.07 2.40
N VAL A 54 10.66 -7.79 2.08
CA VAL A 54 9.36 -7.17 1.83
C VAL A 54 9.37 -6.57 0.42
N PHE A 55 8.35 -6.87 -0.38
CA PHE A 55 8.20 -6.33 -1.73
C PHE A 55 7.20 -5.18 -1.75
N GLY A 56 7.67 -4.00 -2.15
CA GLY A 56 6.89 -2.78 -2.32
C GLY A 56 6.66 -2.47 -3.80
N TYR A 57 5.42 -2.14 -4.14
CA TYR A 57 4.97 -1.81 -5.50
C TYR A 57 4.28 -0.44 -5.60
N GLY A 58 3.97 0.20 -4.48
CA GLY A 58 3.33 1.50 -4.34
C GLY A 58 4.18 2.46 -3.49
N SER A 59 3.57 3.04 -2.46
CA SER A 59 4.22 4.03 -1.59
C SER A 59 5.48 3.52 -0.89
N LEU A 60 5.60 2.24 -0.61
CA LEU A 60 6.82 1.64 -0.07
C LEU A 60 8.05 1.83 -0.99
N MET A 61 7.86 2.06 -2.30
CA MET A 61 8.98 2.29 -3.22
C MET A 61 9.67 3.64 -3.01
N TRP A 62 8.94 4.66 -2.57
CA TRP A 62 9.46 6.01 -2.40
C TRP A 62 9.43 6.53 -0.96
N ASN A 63 8.72 5.85 -0.08
CA ASN A 63 8.70 6.12 1.36
C ASN A 63 8.63 4.78 2.13
N PRO A 64 9.72 4.01 2.21
CA PRO A 64 9.73 2.74 2.94
C PRO A 64 9.51 2.92 4.45
N ASP A 65 9.98 4.01 5.06
CA ASP A 65 9.83 4.38 6.48
C ASP A 65 10.10 3.24 7.48
N PHE A 66 11.07 2.38 7.16
CA PHE A 66 11.57 1.32 8.02
C PHE A 66 13.07 1.08 7.76
N LYS A 67 13.74 0.46 8.73
CA LYS A 67 15.16 0.12 8.59
C LYS A 67 15.32 -1.05 7.62
N LEU A 68 16.13 -0.84 6.61
CA LEU A 68 16.47 -1.86 5.62
C LEU A 68 17.98 -2.07 5.56
N ALA A 69 18.41 -3.30 5.36
CA ALA A 69 19.80 -3.68 5.20
C ALA A 69 20.23 -3.69 3.72
N GLU A 70 19.30 -3.98 2.82
CA GLU A 70 19.54 -4.07 1.37
C GLU A 70 18.26 -3.78 0.60
N LYS A 71 18.41 -3.36 -0.66
CA LYS A 71 17.27 -3.22 -1.59
C LYS A 71 17.63 -3.75 -2.98
N ARG A 72 16.69 -4.39 -3.66
CA ARG A 72 16.81 -4.91 -5.01
C ARG A 72 15.58 -4.58 -5.84
N THR A 73 15.78 -4.18 -7.07
CA THR A 73 14.67 -4.18 -8.03
C THR A 73 14.26 -5.61 -8.34
N GLY A 74 12.96 -5.85 -8.47
CA GLY A 74 12.46 -7.18 -8.77
C GLY A 74 11.11 -7.18 -9.46
N ILE A 75 10.74 -8.36 -9.92
CA ILE A 75 9.50 -8.63 -10.65
C ILE A 75 8.77 -9.75 -9.94
N VAL A 76 7.49 -9.54 -9.66
CA VAL A 76 6.55 -10.57 -9.23
C VAL A 76 5.66 -10.93 -10.42
N ILE A 77 5.52 -12.23 -10.68
CA ILE A 77 4.64 -12.77 -11.72
C ILE A 77 3.30 -13.19 -11.12
N GLY A 78 2.22 -13.08 -11.88
CA GLY A 78 0.86 -13.42 -11.46
C GLY A 78 0.11 -12.28 -10.79
N TYR A 79 0.73 -11.10 -10.70
CA TYR A 79 0.13 -9.90 -10.13
C TYR A 79 0.47 -8.66 -10.97
N HIS A 80 -0.39 -7.66 -10.91
CA HIS A 80 -0.12 -6.32 -11.47
C HIS A 80 -0.48 -5.23 -10.47
N ARG A 81 0.05 -4.04 -10.66
CA ARG A 81 -0.30 -2.83 -9.90
C ARG A 81 -1.58 -2.24 -10.46
N SER A 82 -2.57 -2.00 -9.60
CA SER A 82 -3.84 -1.40 -9.99
C SER A 82 -4.26 -0.31 -9.01
N LEU A 83 -4.88 0.76 -9.50
CA LEU A 83 -5.56 1.78 -8.69
C LEU A 83 -7.00 1.32 -8.41
N CYS A 84 -7.14 0.38 -7.50
CA CYS A 84 -8.39 -0.34 -7.24
C CYS A 84 -8.91 -0.23 -5.80
N LEU A 85 -8.28 0.60 -4.97
CA LEU A 85 -8.70 0.81 -3.59
C LEU A 85 -9.16 2.23 -3.34
N LYS A 86 -10.35 2.39 -2.75
CA LYS A 86 -10.83 3.69 -2.23
C LYS A 86 -9.92 4.18 -1.12
N SER A 87 -9.51 5.43 -1.21
CA SER A 87 -8.84 6.14 -0.13
C SER A 87 -9.71 7.31 0.32
N MET A 88 -10.31 7.17 1.49
CA MET A 88 -11.24 8.14 2.07
C MET A 88 -10.59 9.02 3.14
N VAL A 89 -9.31 8.80 3.45
CA VAL A 89 -8.57 9.56 4.47
C VAL A 89 -7.26 10.11 3.93
N TYR A 90 -6.41 9.23 3.34
CA TYR A 90 -5.04 9.60 3.00
C TYR A 90 -4.91 10.35 1.68
N ARG A 91 -5.67 9.95 0.64
CA ARG A 91 -5.60 10.50 -0.73
C ARG A 91 -6.93 10.96 -1.27
N GLY A 92 -7.93 11.08 -0.41
CA GLY A 92 -9.28 11.55 -0.67
C GLY A 92 -10.02 11.80 0.62
N THR A 93 -11.31 12.07 0.50
CA THR A 93 -12.25 12.28 1.61
C THR A 93 -13.42 11.30 1.48
N PRO A 94 -14.28 11.15 2.49
CA PRO A 94 -15.52 10.37 2.38
C PRO A 94 -16.43 10.85 1.25
N ASP A 95 -16.53 12.17 1.06
CA ASP A 95 -17.37 12.79 0.02
C ASP A 95 -16.78 12.61 -1.38
N TYR A 96 -15.46 12.54 -1.47
CA TYR A 96 -14.73 12.35 -2.74
C TYR A 96 -13.48 11.51 -2.54
N HIS A 97 -13.65 10.20 -2.60
CA HIS A 97 -12.54 9.29 -2.38
C HIS A 97 -11.53 9.28 -3.53
N GLY A 98 -10.27 9.30 -3.15
CA GLY A 98 -9.16 9.03 -4.06
C GLY A 98 -8.94 7.54 -4.26
N LEU A 99 -7.86 7.21 -4.96
CA LEU A 99 -7.45 5.83 -5.22
C LEU A 99 -6.03 5.59 -4.72
N VAL A 100 -5.80 4.38 -4.22
CA VAL A 100 -4.46 3.88 -3.90
C VAL A 100 -4.23 2.53 -4.55
N PHE A 101 -2.95 2.15 -4.68
CA PHE A 101 -2.58 0.92 -5.36
C PHE A 101 -2.91 -0.31 -4.53
N GLY A 102 -3.51 -1.30 -5.21
CA GLY A 102 -3.51 -2.70 -4.82
C GLY A 102 -2.59 -3.52 -5.72
N LEU A 103 -2.05 -4.61 -5.20
CA LEU A 103 -1.42 -5.67 -5.98
C LEU A 103 -2.51 -6.69 -6.31
N ASP A 104 -2.98 -6.64 -7.53
CA ASP A 104 -4.10 -7.46 -8.00
C ASP A 104 -3.62 -8.59 -8.91
N LYS A 105 -4.43 -9.63 -9.10
CA LYS A 105 -4.12 -10.74 -10.01
C LYS A 105 -3.93 -10.23 -11.43
N GLY A 106 -2.85 -10.66 -12.09
CA GLY A 106 -2.53 -10.19 -13.42
C GLY A 106 -1.25 -10.81 -13.98
N ASP A 107 -0.58 -10.09 -14.89
CA ASP A 107 0.61 -10.60 -15.56
C ASP A 107 1.85 -10.47 -14.68
N ARG A 108 2.30 -9.25 -14.43
CA ARG A 108 3.52 -8.98 -13.66
C ARG A 108 3.52 -7.60 -13.02
N CYS A 109 4.22 -7.50 -11.90
CA CYS A 109 4.46 -6.22 -11.23
C CYS A 109 5.95 -6.01 -11.00
N GLN A 110 6.48 -4.88 -11.46
CA GLN A 110 7.82 -4.42 -11.15
C GLN A 110 7.81 -3.56 -9.88
N GLY A 111 8.80 -3.75 -9.02
CA GLY A 111 8.87 -3.02 -7.76
C GLY A 111 10.23 -3.14 -7.08
N MET A 112 10.23 -2.93 -5.79
CA MET A 112 11.42 -2.94 -4.95
C MET A 112 11.27 -3.99 -3.83
N ALA A 113 12.22 -4.89 -3.73
CA ALA A 113 12.36 -5.78 -2.58
C ALA A 113 13.35 -5.18 -1.58
N TYR A 114 12.98 -5.18 -0.31
CA TYR A 114 13.75 -4.65 0.81
C TYR A 114 14.08 -5.77 1.78
N ARG A 115 15.35 -5.94 2.11
CA ARG A 115 15.82 -6.87 3.12
C ARG A 115 15.80 -6.20 4.48
N ILE A 116 15.14 -6.83 5.43
CA ILE A 116 15.17 -6.46 6.83
C ILE A 116 16.19 -7.37 7.50
N ALA A 117 17.16 -6.80 8.21
CA ALA A 117 18.14 -7.58 8.93
C ALA A 117 17.52 -8.30 10.13
N GLU A 118 18.05 -9.46 10.46
CA GLU A 118 17.54 -10.39 11.49
C GLU A 118 17.17 -9.68 12.79
N GLU A 119 18.07 -8.85 13.31
CA GLU A 119 17.90 -8.15 14.59
C GLU A 119 16.76 -7.11 14.59
N ASN A 120 16.24 -6.74 13.39
CA ASN A 120 15.19 -5.73 13.24
C ASN A 120 13.86 -6.32 12.74
N ILE A 121 13.78 -7.63 12.44
CA ILE A 121 12.60 -8.24 11.79
C ILE A 121 11.31 -7.89 12.54
N HIS A 122 11.23 -8.19 13.83
CA HIS A 122 9.99 -7.97 14.59
C HIS A 122 9.57 -6.50 14.62
N SER A 123 10.50 -5.62 14.95
CA SER A 123 10.20 -4.18 15.09
C SER A 123 9.82 -3.52 13.77
N GLU A 124 10.48 -3.88 12.67
CA GLU A 124 10.19 -3.28 11.38
C GLU A 124 8.95 -3.91 10.72
N MET A 125 8.71 -5.22 10.91
CA MET A 125 7.46 -5.83 10.45
C MET A 125 6.24 -5.23 11.16
N GLU A 126 6.31 -4.96 12.48
CA GLU A 126 5.23 -4.28 13.19
C GLU A 126 4.94 -2.87 12.63
N LYS A 127 5.99 -2.09 12.28
CA LYS A 127 5.81 -0.78 11.65
C LYS A 127 5.13 -0.88 10.28
N ILE A 128 5.59 -1.83 9.46
CA ILE A 128 5.01 -2.08 8.14
C ILE A 128 3.55 -2.49 8.29
N TRP A 129 3.23 -3.39 9.23
CA TRP A 129 1.86 -3.84 9.47
C TRP A 129 0.94 -2.71 9.93
N LYS A 130 1.38 -1.87 10.87
CA LYS A 130 0.62 -0.68 11.30
C LYS A 130 0.27 0.25 10.16
N ARG A 131 1.10 0.29 9.12
CA ARG A 131 0.88 1.13 7.95
C ARG A 131 0.01 0.47 6.89
N GLU A 132 0.32 -0.78 6.53
CA GLU A 132 -0.30 -1.44 5.37
C GLU A 132 -1.57 -2.23 5.76
N MET A 133 -1.62 -2.77 6.98
CA MET A 133 -2.71 -3.63 7.43
C MET A 133 -3.78 -2.91 8.25
N PHE A 134 -3.60 -1.61 8.52
CA PHE A 134 -4.48 -0.82 9.39
C PHE A 134 -5.97 -1.00 9.09
N ALA A 135 -6.39 -0.90 7.84
CA ALA A 135 -7.78 -0.99 7.42
C ALA A 135 -8.20 -2.40 6.95
N GLY A 136 -7.33 -3.40 6.98
CA GLY A 136 -7.64 -4.76 6.49
C GLY A 136 -7.87 -4.87 4.98
N THR A 137 -7.50 -3.83 4.22
CA THR A 137 -7.66 -3.77 2.75
C THR A 137 -6.74 -4.71 1.99
N TYR A 138 -5.73 -5.26 2.66
CA TYR A 138 -4.74 -6.15 2.07
C TYR A 138 -4.67 -7.49 2.79
N ILE A 139 -4.18 -8.48 2.07
CA ILE A 139 -3.82 -9.82 2.56
C ILE A 139 -2.30 -9.95 2.44
N PRO A 140 -1.56 -10.07 3.57
CA PRO A 140 -0.12 -10.29 3.52
C PRO A 140 0.17 -11.66 2.91
N THR A 141 1.03 -11.68 1.89
CA THR A 141 1.25 -12.86 1.05
C THR A 141 2.73 -13.01 0.73
N TRP A 142 3.25 -14.25 0.84
CA TRP A 142 4.58 -14.59 0.34
C TRP A 142 4.57 -14.74 -1.17
N VAL A 143 5.51 -14.05 -1.84
CA VAL A 143 5.67 -14.08 -3.30
C VAL A 143 7.12 -14.35 -3.68
N ASN A 144 7.31 -14.97 -4.86
CA ASN A 144 8.63 -15.09 -5.45
C ASN A 144 8.95 -13.83 -6.26
N VAL A 145 10.02 -13.15 -5.90
CA VAL A 145 10.52 -11.96 -6.58
C VAL A 145 11.75 -12.34 -7.39
N THR A 146 11.67 -12.20 -8.69
CA THR A 146 12.83 -12.36 -9.58
C THR A 146 13.66 -11.09 -9.58
N THR A 147 14.92 -11.16 -9.19
CA THR A 147 15.87 -10.05 -9.19
C THR A 147 17.08 -10.36 -10.09
N LYS A 148 17.92 -9.36 -10.39
CA LYS A 148 19.19 -9.56 -11.10
C LYS A 148 20.18 -10.46 -10.35
N GLN A 149 20.03 -10.56 -9.02
CA GLN A 149 20.90 -11.36 -8.13
C GLN A 149 20.31 -12.74 -7.82
N GLY A 150 19.22 -13.13 -8.48
CA GLY A 150 18.50 -14.38 -8.25
C GLY A 150 17.08 -14.17 -7.67
N ALA A 151 16.36 -15.27 -7.54
CA ALA A 151 15.02 -15.26 -6.95
C ALA A 151 15.10 -15.17 -5.43
N ILE A 152 14.20 -14.40 -4.84
CA ILE A 152 14.01 -14.27 -3.40
C ILE A 152 12.54 -14.44 -3.02
N SER A 153 12.27 -14.99 -1.85
CA SER A 153 10.93 -14.99 -1.26
C SER A 153 10.73 -13.72 -0.46
N ALA A 154 9.65 -12.99 -0.71
CA ALA A 154 9.34 -11.74 -0.03
C ALA A 154 7.88 -11.68 0.39
N VAL A 155 7.58 -11.01 1.49
CA VAL A 155 6.21 -10.65 1.87
C VAL A 155 5.77 -9.44 1.07
N THR A 156 4.53 -9.45 0.60
CA THR A 156 3.87 -8.31 -0.03
C THR A 156 2.42 -8.21 0.42
N PHE A 157 1.72 -7.16 0.01
CA PHE A 157 0.35 -6.85 0.42
C PHE A 157 -0.56 -6.92 -0.79
N VAL A 158 -1.22 -8.08 -0.96
CA VAL A 158 -2.16 -8.34 -2.05
C VAL A 158 -3.52 -7.77 -1.69
N ILE A 159 -4.27 -7.28 -2.67
CA ILE A 159 -5.59 -6.72 -2.45
C ILE A 159 -6.57 -7.76 -1.87
N ASN A 160 -7.35 -7.35 -0.86
CA ASN A 160 -8.47 -8.11 -0.35
C ASN A 160 -9.71 -7.79 -1.18
N HIS A 161 -10.09 -8.68 -2.10
CA HIS A 161 -11.25 -8.50 -2.98
C HIS A 161 -12.60 -8.50 -2.24
N GLU A 162 -12.64 -9.02 -1.00
CA GLU A 162 -13.85 -9.04 -0.17
C GLU A 162 -14.02 -7.74 0.62
N HIS A 163 -13.02 -6.84 0.58
CA HIS A 163 -13.09 -5.59 1.32
C HIS A 163 -13.94 -4.55 0.58
N GLU A 164 -14.81 -3.86 1.32
CA GLU A 164 -15.75 -2.83 0.78
C GLU A 164 -15.07 -1.66 0.05
N HIS A 165 -13.78 -1.44 0.29
CA HIS A 165 -12.98 -0.41 -0.40
C HIS A 165 -12.39 -0.90 -1.73
N TYR A 166 -12.49 -2.18 -2.04
CA TYR A 166 -12.08 -2.67 -3.36
C TYR A 166 -13.07 -2.22 -4.42
N ILE A 167 -12.54 -1.62 -5.48
CA ILE A 167 -13.33 -1.21 -6.65
C ILE A 167 -12.70 -1.90 -7.86
N PRO A 168 -13.32 -2.97 -8.36
CA PRO A 168 -12.91 -3.58 -9.62
C PRO A 168 -13.33 -2.70 -10.80
N ASP A 169 -12.67 -2.88 -11.91
CA ASP A 169 -13.12 -2.49 -13.27
C ASP A 169 -13.48 -1.00 -13.46
N LEU A 170 -12.71 -0.10 -12.81
CA LEU A 170 -12.85 1.33 -13.10
C LEU A 170 -12.32 1.64 -14.50
N GLU A 171 -13.09 2.42 -15.27
CA GLU A 171 -12.63 2.96 -16.55
C GLU A 171 -11.47 3.93 -16.36
N LEU A 172 -10.57 3.97 -17.35
CA LEU A 172 -9.32 4.75 -17.24
C LEU A 172 -9.60 6.25 -17.04
N GLU A 173 -10.64 6.78 -17.65
CA GLU A 173 -11.10 8.15 -17.52
C GLU A 173 -11.60 8.45 -16.10
N GLU A 174 -12.32 7.54 -15.47
CA GLU A 174 -12.78 7.68 -14.09
C GLU A 174 -11.61 7.64 -13.12
N ILE A 175 -10.64 6.76 -13.34
CA ILE A 175 -9.39 6.73 -12.56
C ILE A 175 -8.67 8.08 -12.70
N ALA A 176 -8.53 8.61 -13.92
CA ALA A 176 -7.87 9.88 -14.18
C ALA A 176 -8.58 11.05 -13.46
N GLU A 177 -9.90 11.11 -13.51
CA GLU A 177 -10.67 12.15 -12.83
C GLU A 177 -10.42 12.11 -11.31
N ARG A 178 -10.49 10.93 -10.70
CA ARG A 178 -10.23 10.76 -9.27
C ARG A 178 -8.80 11.13 -8.89
N VAL A 179 -7.82 10.71 -9.69
CA VAL A 179 -6.40 11.05 -9.49
C VAL A 179 -6.18 12.56 -9.54
N VAL A 180 -6.86 13.26 -10.43
CA VAL A 180 -6.72 14.73 -10.58
C VAL A 180 -7.34 15.50 -9.44
N ARG A 181 -8.52 15.07 -8.96
CA ARG A 181 -9.38 15.88 -8.07
C ARG A 181 -9.28 15.50 -6.61
N ALA A 182 -8.96 14.24 -6.30
CA ALA A 182 -8.97 13.77 -4.92
C ALA A 182 -7.73 14.21 -4.15
N GLU A 183 -7.95 14.69 -2.93
CA GLU A 183 -6.91 15.05 -1.97
C GLU A 183 -7.35 14.65 -0.57
N GLY A 184 -6.42 14.15 0.22
CA GLY A 184 -6.63 13.72 1.59
C GLY A 184 -5.56 14.22 2.55
N THR A 185 -5.52 13.66 3.75
CA THR A 185 -4.62 14.10 4.83
C THR A 185 -3.13 13.93 4.50
N CYS A 186 -2.78 13.04 3.59
CA CYS A 186 -1.41 12.81 3.13
C CYS A 186 -1.12 13.43 1.74
N GLY A 187 -1.96 14.37 1.29
CA GLY A 187 -1.82 15.09 0.03
C GLY A 187 -2.64 14.49 -1.11
N SER A 188 -2.40 14.99 -2.33
CA SER A 188 -3.21 14.64 -3.50
C SER A 188 -3.01 13.20 -3.97
N CYS A 189 -4.05 12.63 -4.57
CA CYS A 189 -3.98 11.33 -5.24
C CYS A 189 -3.01 11.41 -6.44
N ARG A 190 -2.94 12.56 -7.12
CA ARG A 190 -2.00 12.83 -8.21
C ARG A 190 -0.55 12.68 -7.76
N ASP A 191 -0.16 13.32 -6.64
CA ASP A 191 1.21 13.22 -6.12
C ASP A 191 1.57 11.79 -5.76
N TYR A 192 0.62 11.03 -5.23
CA TYR A 192 0.81 9.62 -4.91
C TYR A 192 1.15 8.79 -6.16
N VAL A 193 0.41 8.97 -7.25
CA VAL A 193 0.67 8.29 -8.54
C VAL A 193 1.98 8.77 -9.15
N GLN A 194 2.22 10.09 -9.19
CA GLN A 194 3.46 10.66 -9.73
C GLN A 194 4.70 10.16 -8.99
N ASN A 195 4.68 10.10 -7.66
CA ASN A 195 5.80 9.61 -6.86
C ASN A 195 6.12 8.15 -7.17
N THR A 196 5.10 7.33 -7.43
CA THR A 196 5.29 5.94 -7.84
C THR A 196 5.94 5.85 -9.22
N VAL A 197 5.44 6.62 -10.20
CA VAL A 197 6.03 6.66 -11.55
C VAL A 197 7.46 7.20 -11.53
N LYS A 198 7.73 8.28 -10.79
CA LYS A 198 9.10 8.81 -10.61
C LYS A 198 10.03 7.76 -10.02
N SER A 199 9.55 6.99 -9.02
CA SER A 199 10.35 5.93 -8.41
C SER A 199 10.67 4.82 -9.40
N LEU A 200 9.71 4.39 -10.21
CA LEU A 200 9.95 3.42 -11.27
C LEU A 200 11.01 3.92 -12.24
N HIS A 201 10.90 5.16 -12.73
CA HIS A 201 11.88 5.74 -13.66
C HIS A 201 13.28 5.84 -13.06
N LEU A 202 13.42 6.25 -11.79
CA LEU A 202 14.71 6.29 -11.09
C LEU A 202 15.37 4.91 -10.96
N LEU A 203 14.57 3.85 -10.97
CA LEU A 203 15.03 2.46 -10.95
C LEU A 203 15.27 1.88 -12.34
N GLY A 204 15.08 2.66 -13.41
CA GLY A 204 15.14 2.19 -14.79
C GLY A 204 13.98 1.27 -15.17
N LEU A 205 12.87 1.34 -14.43
CA LEU A 205 11.65 0.56 -14.66
C LEU A 205 10.57 1.45 -15.30
N ARG A 206 9.64 0.81 -16.01
CA ARG A 206 8.50 1.50 -16.63
C ARG A 206 7.20 0.76 -16.35
N ASP A 207 6.14 1.53 -16.22
CA ASP A 207 4.77 1.02 -16.12
C ASP A 207 3.92 1.76 -17.17
N PRO A 208 3.74 1.17 -18.36
CA PRO A 208 3.04 1.86 -19.46
C PRO A 208 1.60 2.25 -19.11
N ALA A 209 0.90 1.47 -18.29
CA ALA A 209 -0.46 1.79 -17.86
C ALA A 209 -0.50 3.06 -17.00
N LEU A 210 0.44 3.18 -16.05
CA LEU A 210 0.54 4.40 -15.24
C LEU A 210 1.01 5.61 -16.05
N GLU A 211 1.89 5.43 -17.03
CA GLU A 211 2.33 6.50 -17.92
C GLU A 211 1.17 7.00 -18.78
N GLN A 212 0.34 6.10 -19.31
CA GLN A 212 -0.88 6.43 -20.04
C GLN A 212 -1.87 7.20 -19.14
N LEU A 213 -2.11 6.72 -17.92
CA LEU A 213 -2.96 7.41 -16.95
C LEU A 213 -2.49 8.84 -16.70
N LEU A 214 -1.19 9.03 -16.42
CA LEU A 214 -0.65 10.38 -16.20
C LEU A 214 -0.84 11.28 -17.43
N THR A 215 -0.76 10.75 -18.65
CA THR A 215 -1.02 11.53 -19.87
C THR A 215 -2.46 12.06 -19.90
N LEU A 216 -3.43 11.30 -19.42
CA LEU A 216 -4.81 11.75 -19.29
C LEU A 216 -4.99 12.77 -18.17
N CYS A 217 -4.27 12.63 -17.06
CA CYS A 217 -4.34 13.57 -15.93
C CYS A 217 -3.77 14.98 -16.25
N TRP A 218 -3.05 15.15 -17.37
CA TRP A 218 -2.46 16.43 -17.78
C TRP A 218 -3.16 17.09 -18.98
N ARG A 219 -4.26 16.52 -19.44
CA ARG A 219 -5.14 17.13 -20.45
C ARG A 219 -6.14 18.07 -19.82
#